data_79d6782555b7ddf6d93910ce242e6342
#
_entry.id   79d6782555b7ddf6d93910ce242e6342
#
_cell.length_a   1.000
_cell.length_b   1.000
_cell.length_c   1.000
_cell.angle_alpha   90.00
_cell.angle_beta   90.00
_cell.angle_gamma   90.00
#
_symmetry.space_group_name_H-M   'P 1'
#
loop_
_entity.id
_entity.type
_entity.pdbx_description
1 polymer ?
#
loop_
_entity_poly.entity_id
_entity_poly.type
_entity_poly.pdbx_seq_one_letter_code
_entity_poly.pdbx_strand_id
1 'polypeptide(L)'
;MQGQPRSQDEKPRSQGGYVQGDMFATESEPSGQTSLQGDLFADSAPSSKMMTWKESGARYLLADTPQKRHELIFQLAPAEEFSLATETTSTDHMQATLVGMSFAIREVEAWYVPVGNDPCGIAQEFKSVLESPTALKIGQNMKYDLQVLHSCGIHLAEPMFDTMIAHYLLHPEMRHGMDYLAEVLLNYQTITIDTLIGPKGKNQKSMRDVPPADVCPYAAEDADITLRLKHLFQSQMEEAGCLPLFQDLEMPLMPVLAQMERNGVCIDSKGLRDTSVHYSEEMALMEQEIHKMAGLEFNVSSPRQVGEVLFDRLQPSSKAKKTKKGQYTTSEEVLEGLRSKHPIVEKILQYRGLKKLLSTYIDALPQLVTPRTGHIHTSFNQTVAATGRLSSSNPNLQNIPVRDALGKEVRKAFVPDEGELFFSADYSQIELRIMAHLSQDANLIEAFSHGDDIHAATAAKIFHKDIQDVTSDERRKAKTANFGIIYGISAFGLAERMGVSRTEAKQPLLYL
;
A
#
# COMPACT_ATOMS: atom_id res chain seq x y z
N MET A 1 44.60 -39.59 -40.64
CA MET A 1 44.82 -38.18 -40.40
C MET A 1 43.42 -37.54 -40.37
N GLN A 2 42.82 -37.48 -39.22
CA GLN A 2 42.75 -36.31 -38.33
C GLN A 2 41.68 -35.28 -38.76
N GLY A 3 40.71 -35.17 -37.92
CA GLY A 3 39.84 -33.99 -37.82
C GLY A 3 38.55 -34.29 -37.10
N GLN A 4 38.53 -34.27 -35.76
CA GLN A 4 37.31 -34.29 -34.95
C GLN A 4 36.58 -32.93 -35.04
N PRO A 5 35.24 -32.89 -35.07
CA PRO A 5 34.48 -31.71 -34.70
C PRO A 5 34.08 -31.74 -33.23
N ARG A 6 34.25 -30.60 -32.58
CA ARG A 6 33.89 -30.29 -31.20
C ARG A 6 32.35 -30.27 -31.02
N SER A 7 31.89 -31.00 -30.02
CA SER A 7 30.55 -30.87 -29.46
C SER A 7 30.36 -29.49 -28.84
N GLN A 8 29.31 -28.80 -29.23
CA GLN A 8 28.78 -27.66 -28.51
C GLN A 8 27.72 -28.10 -27.51
N ASP A 9 28.10 -28.07 -26.24
CA ASP A 9 27.16 -28.21 -25.12
C ASP A 9 26.29 -26.97 -25.04
N GLU A 10 25.05 -27.04 -25.46
CA GLU A 10 24.02 -26.07 -25.13
C GLU A 10 23.59 -26.26 -23.67
N LYS A 11 24.01 -25.35 -22.81
CA LYS A 11 23.44 -25.19 -21.46
C LYS A 11 22.04 -24.58 -21.57
N PRO A 12 21.04 -25.11 -20.87
CA PRO A 12 19.71 -24.50 -20.83
C PRO A 12 19.79 -23.14 -20.13
N ARG A 13 19.22 -22.12 -20.76
CA ARG A 13 19.05 -20.77 -20.19
C ARG A 13 18.13 -20.88 -18.98
N SER A 14 18.66 -20.59 -17.80
CA SER A 14 17.90 -20.40 -16.59
C SER A 14 16.94 -19.22 -16.79
N GLN A 15 15.66 -19.46 -16.56
CA GLN A 15 14.62 -18.45 -16.45
C GLN A 15 15.01 -17.45 -15.37
N GLY A 16 15.17 -16.17 -15.77
CA GLY A 16 15.46 -15.07 -14.88
C GLY A 16 14.26 -14.83 -13.96
N GLY A 17 14.46 -15.08 -12.67
CA GLY A 17 13.52 -14.65 -11.65
C GLY A 17 13.45 -13.11 -11.65
N TYR A 18 12.25 -12.58 -11.74
CA TYR A 18 11.99 -11.15 -11.62
C TYR A 18 12.32 -10.73 -10.20
N VAL A 19 13.33 -9.89 -10.07
CA VAL A 19 13.60 -9.14 -8.84
C VAL A 19 12.51 -8.07 -8.74
N GLN A 20 11.65 -8.19 -7.74
CA GLN A 20 10.66 -7.19 -7.38
C GLN A 20 11.40 -5.99 -6.77
N GLY A 21 11.81 -5.05 -7.65
CA GLY A 21 12.31 -3.75 -7.22
C GLY A 21 11.13 -2.85 -6.88
N ASP A 22 11.26 -2.06 -5.84
CA ASP A 22 10.33 -0.98 -5.48
C ASP A 22 10.07 -0.05 -6.68
N MET A 23 8.96 -0.27 -7.40
CA MET A 23 8.59 0.48 -8.59
C MET A 23 7.63 1.64 -8.26
N PHE A 24 7.53 2.04 -7.00
CA PHE A 24 6.69 3.14 -6.54
C PHE A 24 7.37 4.09 -5.56
N ALA A 25 8.67 4.30 -5.70
CA ALA A 25 9.25 5.52 -5.19
C ALA A 25 8.90 6.65 -6.16
N THR A 26 7.75 7.26 -6.01
CA THR A 26 7.53 8.62 -6.51
C THR A 26 8.41 9.52 -5.65
N GLU A 27 9.57 9.90 -6.19
CA GLU A 27 10.31 11.04 -5.67
C GLU A 27 9.41 12.28 -5.78
N SER A 28 8.71 12.61 -4.72
CA SER A 28 8.17 13.94 -4.51
C SER A 28 9.35 14.84 -4.15
N GLU A 29 9.82 15.64 -5.10
CA GLU A 29 10.78 16.70 -4.83
C GLU A 29 10.19 17.67 -3.79
N PRO A 30 10.98 18.08 -2.78
CA PRO A 30 10.57 19.15 -1.89
C PRO A 30 10.66 20.47 -2.65
N SER A 31 9.51 21.08 -2.93
CA SER A 31 9.41 22.49 -3.29
C SER A 31 9.96 23.30 -2.12
N GLY A 32 11.04 24.04 -2.37
CA GLY A 32 11.62 24.96 -1.39
C GLY A 32 10.61 26.00 -0.91
N GLN A 33 10.02 25.74 0.22
CA GLN A 33 9.47 26.75 1.10
C GLN A 33 10.22 26.65 2.41
N THR A 34 10.98 27.70 2.69
CA THR A 34 11.56 27.98 4.00
C THR A 34 10.42 28.09 5.01
N SER A 35 10.05 26.98 5.63
CA SER A 35 9.21 27.00 6.82
C SER A 35 10.12 27.25 8.02
N LEU A 36 9.94 28.41 8.63
CA LEU A 36 10.33 28.66 10.01
C LEU A 36 9.44 27.80 10.93
N GLN A 37 9.75 26.51 10.98
CA GLN A 37 9.37 25.65 12.08
C GLN A 37 10.65 25.35 12.83
N GLY A 38 10.82 26.09 13.93
CA GLY A 38 11.92 25.88 14.84
C GLY A 38 11.91 24.44 15.34
N ASP A 39 13.10 23.85 15.34
CA ASP A 39 13.45 22.63 16.05
C ASP A 39 13.06 22.76 17.53
N LEU A 40 11.86 22.30 17.88
CA LEU A 40 11.44 22.17 19.28
C LEU A 40 12.05 20.92 19.95
N PHE A 41 12.84 20.15 19.21
CA PHE A 41 13.55 18.96 19.69
C PHE A 41 15.06 18.98 19.44
N ALA A 42 15.63 20.14 19.13
CA ALA A 42 17.06 20.25 18.79
C ALA A 42 17.96 20.59 19.98
N ASP A 43 17.52 20.38 21.22
CA ASP A 43 18.39 20.61 22.39
C ASP A 43 18.26 19.48 23.42
N SER A 44 18.53 18.27 23.01
CA SER A 44 19.15 17.21 23.82
C SER A 44 19.59 16.09 22.88
N ALA A 45 20.78 16.21 22.32
CA ALA A 45 21.47 15.02 21.81
C ALA A 45 21.66 14.10 23.03
N PRO A 46 20.97 12.96 23.13
CA PRO A 46 21.31 11.99 24.16
C PRO A 46 22.58 11.32 23.69
N SER A 47 23.69 11.68 24.31
CA SER A 47 24.93 10.89 24.26
C SER A 47 24.80 9.63 25.13
N SER A 48 23.60 9.14 25.38
CA SER A 48 23.34 7.87 26.05
C SER A 48 23.29 6.78 24.97
N LYS A 49 24.24 5.87 25.02
CA LYS A 49 24.26 4.64 24.24
C LYS A 49 22.88 3.97 24.34
N MET A 50 22.25 3.67 23.21
CA MET A 50 20.96 2.95 23.21
C MET A 50 21.11 1.63 23.94
N MET A 51 20.08 1.26 24.66
CA MET A 51 20.01 -0.03 25.36
C MET A 51 19.82 -1.15 24.35
N THR A 52 20.48 -2.28 24.55
CA THR A 52 20.28 -3.51 23.77
C THR A 52 19.74 -4.61 24.67
N TRP A 53 19.24 -5.71 24.09
CA TRP A 53 18.74 -6.84 24.89
C TRP A 53 19.78 -7.39 25.89
N LYS A 54 21.07 -7.38 25.52
CA LYS A 54 22.17 -7.83 26.40
C LYS A 54 22.39 -6.93 27.60
N GLU A 55 22.09 -5.65 27.45
CA GLU A 55 22.26 -4.62 28.48
C GLU A 55 21.00 -4.42 29.32
N SER A 56 19.82 -4.79 28.80
CA SER A 56 18.51 -4.65 29.47
C SER A 56 18.31 -5.63 30.62
N GLY A 57 19.10 -6.68 30.70
CA GLY A 57 18.89 -7.79 31.64
C GLY A 57 17.70 -8.69 31.29
N ALA A 58 17.20 -8.59 30.09
CA ALA A 58 16.04 -9.35 29.62
C ALA A 58 16.32 -10.86 29.60
N ARG A 59 15.31 -11.64 30.01
CA ARG A 59 15.32 -13.09 30.05
C ARG A 59 14.48 -13.63 28.87
N TYR A 60 15.16 -14.06 27.83
CA TYR A 60 14.52 -14.67 26.68
C TYR A 60 14.68 -16.18 26.71
N LEU A 61 13.56 -16.88 26.74
CA LEU A 61 13.46 -18.29 27.06
C LEU A 61 13.04 -19.11 25.85
N LEU A 62 13.75 -20.19 25.57
CA LEU A 62 13.43 -21.10 24.48
C LEU A 62 12.52 -22.23 24.97
N ALA A 63 11.30 -22.30 24.45
CA ALA A 63 10.31 -23.34 24.74
C ALA A 63 10.32 -24.46 23.66
N ASP A 64 11.45 -25.14 23.56
CA ASP A 64 11.74 -26.17 22.55
C ASP A 64 11.27 -27.58 22.94
N THR A 65 10.81 -27.78 24.18
CA THR A 65 10.31 -29.08 24.67
C THR A 65 8.82 -29.01 25.07
N PRO A 66 8.07 -30.14 25.01
CA PRO A 66 6.69 -30.17 25.47
C PRO A 66 6.50 -29.62 26.88
N GLN A 67 7.41 -29.93 27.81
CA GLN A 67 7.33 -29.46 29.21
C GLN A 67 7.40 -27.94 29.29
N LYS A 68 8.35 -27.31 28.59
CA LYS A 68 8.47 -25.84 28.56
C LYS A 68 7.28 -25.17 27.89
N ARG A 69 6.73 -25.78 26.83
CA ARG A 69 5.51 -25.25 26.20
C ARG A 69 4.31 -25.33 27.14
N HIS A 70 4.13 -26.45 27.87
CA HIS A 70 3.09 -26.54 28.88
C HIS A 70 3.29 -25.52 30.02
N GLU A 71 4.53 -25.28 30.46
CA GLU A 71 4.84 -24.24 31.44
C GLU A 71 4.41 -22.86 30.95
N LEU A 72 4.73 -22.53 29.69
CA LEU A 72 4.33 -21.26 29.08
C LEU A 72 2.80 -21.15 28.96
N ILE A 73 2.11 -22.18 28.47
CA ILE A 73 0.64 -22.20 28.37
C ILE A 73 -0.01 -22.00 29.77
N PHE A 74 0.56 -22.61 30.80
CA PHE A 74 0.09 -22.44 32.17
C PHE A 74 0.26 -21.00 32.69
N GLN A 75 1.29 -20.28 32.22
CA GLN A 75 1.48 -18.87 32.53
C GLN A 75 0.57 -17.96 31.72
N LEU A 76 0.34 -18.28 30.44
CA LEU A 76 -0.54 -17.51 29.55
C LEU A 76 -2.01 -17.61 29.91
N ALA A 77 -2.47 -18.77 30.36
CA ALA A 77 -3.89 -19.04 30.62
C ALA A 77 -4.55 -18.08 31.64
N PRO A 78 -3.94 -17.71 32.77
CA PRO A 78 -4.49 -16.76 33.73
C PRO A 78 -4.11 -15.29 33.41
N ALA A 79 -3.31 -15.01 32.38
CA ALA A 79 -2.85 -13.67 32.08
C ALA A 79 -4.01 -12.79 31.56
N GLU A 80 -4.11 -11.58 32.08
CA GLU A 80 -5.08 -10.59 31.60
C GLU A 80 -4.69 -10.07 30.20
N GLU A 81 -3.39 -10.01 29.93
CA GLU A 81 -2.84 -9.63 28.63
C GLU A 81 -1.51 -10.34 28.35
N PHE A 82 -1.21 -10.51 27.08
CA PHE A 82 0.10 -10.95 26.61
C PHE A 82 0.36 -10.47 25.18
N SER A 83 1.63 -10.21 24.86
CA SER A 83 2.03 -9.99 23.48
C SER A 83 2.36 -11.31 22.79
N LEU A 84 2.16 -11.30 21.46
CA LEU A 84 2.54 -12.39 20.57
C LEU A 84 3.11 -11.84 19.26
N ALA A 85 4.05 -12.60 18.67
CA ALA A 85 4.51 -12.41 17.31
C ALA A 85 4.77 -13.77 16.65
N THR A 86 4.75 -13.83 15.32
CA THR A 86 5.00 -15.06 14.56
C THR A 86 6.23 -14.90 13.66
N GLU A 87 7.12 -15.90 13.70
CA GLU A 87 8.21 -16.03 12.76
C GLU A 87 7.80 -16.93 11.60
N THR A 88 8.12 -16.52 10.37
CA THR A 88 7.62 -17.17 9.17
C THR A 88 8.66 -17.24 8.06
N THR A 89 8.36 -18.04 7.01
CA THR A 89 9.22 -18.19 5.84
C THR A 89 9.05 -17.10 4.78
N SER A 90 8.01 -16.27 4.86
CA SER A 90 7.68 -15.26 3.86
C SER A 90 6.91 -14.11 4.48
N THR A 91 7.04 -12.92 3.95
CA THR A 91 6.20 -11.76 4.29
C THR A 91 4.82 -11.78 3.61
N ASP A 92 4.62 -12.66 2.64
CA ASP A 92 3.32 -12.94 2.03
C ASP A 92 2.63 -14.05 2.83
N HIS A 93 1.57 -13.68 3.56
CA HIS A 93 0.81 -14.60 4.42
C HIS A 93 0.21 -15.78 3.66
N MET A 94 -0.07 -15.63 2.35
CA MET A 94 -0.61 -16.72 1.51
C MET A 94 0.43 -17.82 1.21
N GLN A 95 1.71 -17.49 1.28
CA GLN A 95 2.84 -18.38 1.04
C GLN A 95 3.63 -18.68 2.31
N ALA A 96 3.37 -17.93 3.37
CA ALA A 96 4.08 -18.07 4.64
C ALA A 96 3.80 -19.42 5.30
N THR A 97 4.87 -20.00 5.84
CA THR A 97 4.78 -21.15 6.75
C THR A 97 5.31 -20.70 8.10
N LEU A 98 4.61 -21.03 9.16
CA LEU A 98 5.02 -20.72 10.53
C LEU A 98 6.37 -21.40 10.84
N VAL A 99 7.29 -20.65 11.44
CA VAL A 99 8.60 -21.10 11.91
C VAL A 99 8.65 -21.10 13.43
N GLY A 100 7.98 -20.17 14.07
CA GLY A 100 7.87 -20.08 15.50
C GLY A 100 6.87 -19.02 15.97
N MET A 101 6.61 -19.02 17.26
CA MET A 101 5.78 -18.02 17.94
C MET A 101 6.53 -17.49 19.14
N SER A 102 6.39 -16.21 19.45
CA SER A 102 6.94 -15.62 20.66
C SER A 102 5.85 -14.99 21.50
N PHE A 103 6.08 -14.96 22.82
CA PHE A 103 5.11 -14.48 23.80
C PHE A 103 5.81 -13.72 24.92
N ALA A 104 5.21 -12.60 25.38
CA ALA A 104 5.60 -11.93 26.60
C ALA A 104 4.36 -11.58 27.44
N ILE A 105 4.43 -11.86 28.74
CA ILE A 105 3.38 -11.55 29.73
C ILE A 105 3.81 -10.34 30.57
N ARG A 106 5.11 -10.13 30.67
CA ARG A 106 5.75 -9.02 31.41
C ARG A 106 6.95 -8.50 30.63
N GLU A 107 7.25 -7.25 30.82
CA GLU A 107 8.42 -6.64 30.22
C GLU A 107 9.71 -7.33 30.67
N VAL A 108 10.71 -7.34 29.81
CA VAL A 108 12.04 -7.95 29.99
C VAL A 108 12.02 -9.48 30.21
N GLU A 109 10.90 -10.13 29.93
CA GLU A 109 10.80 -11.59 29.96
C GLU A 109 9.88 -12.07 28.83
N ALA A 110 10.42 -12.86 27.91
CA ALA A 110 9.68 -13.39 26.79
C ALA A 110 10.10 -14.81 26.43
N TRP A 111 9.23 -15.49 25.70
CA TRP A 111 9.41 -16.88 25.29
C TRP A 111 9.38 -16.99 23.78
N TYR A 112 10.24 -17.86 23.24
CA TYR A 112 10.17 -18.28 21.84
C TYR A 112 9.84 -19.77 21.75
N VAL A 113 8.87 -20.11 20.92
CA VAL A 113 8.37 -21.47 20.67
C VAL A 113 8.69 -21.85 19.22
N PRO A 114 9.76 -22.58 18.95
CA PRO A 114 10.04 -23.08 17.60
C PRO A 114 9.04 -24.21 17.23
N VAL A 115 8.53 -24.20 16.00
CA VAL A 115 7.54 -25.21 15.57
C VAL A 115 8.15 -26.36 14.76
N GLY A 116 9.40 -26.25 14.36
CA GLY A 116 10.15 -27.33 13.69
C GLY A 116 9.45 -27.88 12.45
N ASN A 117 9.26 -29.20 12.42
CA ASN A 117 8.64 -29.92 11.29
C ASN A 117 7.11 -30.08 11.41
N ASP A 118 6.53 -29.66 12.54
CA ASP A 118 5.07 -29.72 12.77
C ASP A 118 4.52 -28.34 13.16
N PRO A 119 4.47 -27.39 12.20
CA PRO A 119 4.07 -26.02 12.49
C PRO A 119 2.68 -25.92 13.11
N CYS A 120 1.72 -26.60 12.53
CA CYS A 120 0.34 -26.50 12.97
C CYS A 120 0.07 -27.35 14.24
N GLY A 121 0.69 -28.50 14.38
CA GLY A 121 0.54 -29.32 15.59
C GLY A 121 1.02 -28.60 16.85
N ILE A 122 2.20 -27.98 16.79
CA ILE A 122 2.72 -27.20 17.93
C ILE A 122 1.89 -25.94 18.15
N ALA A 123 1.48 -25.22 17.08
CA ALA A 123 0.61 -24.04 17.24
C ALA A 123 -0.74 -24.41 17.89
N GLN A 124 -1.31 -25.57 17.58
CA GLN A 124 -2.57 -26.07 18.16
C GLN A 124 -2.48 -26.32 19.67
N GLU A 125 -1.29 -26.58 20.25
CA GLU A 125 -1.11 -26.66 21.70
C GLU A 125 -1.51 -25.35 22.40
N PHE A 126 -1.36 -24.20 21.72
CA PHE A 126 -1.65 -22.87 22.23
C PHE A 126 -3.08 -22.40 21.89
N LYS A 127 -3.87 -23.20 21.18
CA LYS A 127 -5.22 -22.78 20.72
C LYS A 127 -6.10 -22.26 21.85
N SER A 128 -6.11 -22.92 23.00
CA SER A 128 -6.96 -22.56 24.14
C SER A 128 -6.66 -21.15 24.69
N VAL A 129 -5.43 -20.69 24.63
CA VAL A 129 -5.04 -19.34 25.08
C VAL A 129 -5.19 -18.31 23.98
N LEU A 130 -4.91 -18.68 22.72
CA LEU A 130 -5.05 -17.78 21.58
C LEU A 130 -6.52 -17.49 21.20
N GLU A 131 -7.39 -18.46 21.37
CA GLU A 131 -8.84 -18.32 21.14
C GLU A 131 -9.63 -17.93 22.40
N SER A 132 -8.94 -17.67 23.52
CA SER A 132 -9.60 -17.21 24.76
C SER A 132 -10.12 -15.77 24.60
N PRO A 133 -11.39 -15.47 24.92
CA PRO A 133 -11.92 -14.11 24.89
C PRO A 133 -11.56 -13.29 26.16
N THR A 134 -10.85 -13.86 27.12
CA THR A 134 -10.55 -13.20 28.40
C THR A 134 -9.27 -12.41 28.42
N ALA A 135 -8.22 -12.88 27.71
CA ALA A 135 -6.93 -12.21 27.67
C ALA A 135 -6.86 -11.24 26.47
N LEU A 136 -6.28 -10.06 26.67
CA LEU A 136 -5.92 -9.14 25.59
C LEU A 136 -4.70 -9.65 24.86
N LYS A 137 -4.80 -9.89 23.56
CA LYS A 137 -3.66 -10.24 22.69
C LYS A 137 -3.09 -8.98 22.09
N ILE A 138 -1.80 -8.80 22.24
CA ILE A 138 -1.07 -7.63 21.79
C ILE A 138 -0.14 -8.05 20.66
N GLY A 139 -0.10 -7.31 19.55
CA GLY A 139 0.80 -7.59 18.43
C GLY A 139 1.24 -6.32 17.73
N GLN A 140 2.23 -6.45 16.86
CA GLN A 140 2.70 -5.42 15.95
C GLN A 140 2.43 -5.85 14.52
N ASN A 141 1.55 -5.16 13.79
CA ASN A 141 1.03 -5.63 12.50
C ASN A 141 0.28 -6.98 12.62
N MET A 142 -0.54 -7.07 13.64
CA MET A 142 -1.21 -8.28 14.12
C MET A 142 -2.10 -8.95 13.06
N LYS A 143 -2.56 -8.20 12.07
CA LYS A 143 -3.31 -8.75 10.92
C LYS A 143 -2.52 -9.86 10.22
N TYR A 144 -1.20 -9.72 10.12
CA TYR A 144 -0.34 -10.75 9.54
C TYR A 144 -0.33 -12.02 10.40
N ASP A 145 -0.11 -11.89 11.72
CA ASP A 145 -0.08 -13.00 12.66
C ASP A 145 -1.41 -13.76 12.69
N LEU A 146 -2.52 -13.01 12.69
CA LEU A 146 -3.88 -13.54 12.61
C LEU A 146 -4.06 -14.44 11.37
N GLN A 147 -3.53 -14.04 10.21
CA GLN A 147 -3.64 -14.80 8.97
C GLN A 147 -2.74 -16.04 8.98
N VAL A 148 -1.53 -15.92 9.52
CA VAL A 148 -0.59 -17.05 9.68
C VAL A 148 -1.18 -18.10 10.62
N LEU A 149 -1.70 -17.70 11.78
CA LEU A 149 -2.34 -18.60 12.75
C LEU A 149 -3.61 -19.24 12.17
N HIS A 150 -4.39 -18.48 11.40
CA HIS A 150 -5.57 -19.02 10.71
C HIS A 150 -5.21 -20.17 9.75
N SER A 151 -4.05 -20.12 9.09
CA SER A 151 -3.60 -21.22 8.23
C SER A 151 -3.36 -22.52 8.98
N CYS A 152 -3.13 -22.45 10.30
CA CYS A 152 -3.04 -23.59 11.21
C CYS A 152 -4.36 -23.92 11.94
N GLY A 153 -5.48 -23.32 11.53
CA GLY A 153 -6.80 -23.55 12.12
C GLY A 153 -6.99 -22.93 13.51
N ILE A 154 -6.25 -21.84 13.79
CA ILE A 154 -6.40 -21.05 15.01
C ILE A 154 -7.07 -19.73 14.65
N HIS A 155 -8.16 -19.42 15.35
CA HIS A 155 -8.92 -18.17 15.21
C HIS A 155 -8.58 -17.27 16.40
N LEU A 156 -7.62 -16.36 16.21
CA LEU A 156 -7.24 -15.43 17.26
C LEU A 156 -8.46 -14.63 17.71
N ALA A 157 -8.82 -14.75 19.01
CA ALA A 157 -10.03 -14.15 19.53
C ALA A 157 -9.79 -12.72 20.01
N GLU A 158 -10.80 -11.86 19.92
CA GLU A 158 -10.82 -10.59 20.63
C GLU A 158 -10.85 -10.81 22.16
N PRO A 159 -10.36 -9.84 22.98
CA PRO A 159 -9.86 -8.53 22.57
C PRO A 159 -8.42 -8.58 22.03
N MET A 160 -8.12 -7.65 21.11
CA MET A 160 -6.83 -7.50 20.45
C MET A 160 -6.32 -6.05 20.52
N PHE A 161 -5.01 -5.86 20.47
CA PHE A 161 -4.35 -4.56 20.46
C PHE A 161 -3.18 -4.57 19.46
N ASP A 162 -3.25 -3.80 18.40
CA ASP A 162 -2.17 -3.65 17.43
C ASP A 162 -1.39 -2.35 17.70
N THR A 163 -0.11 -2.48 18.07
CA THR A 163 0.76 -1.34 18.38
C THR A 163 1.08 -0.47 17.16
N MET A 164 1.06 -1.04 15.94
CA MET A 164 1.24 -0.27 14.70
C MET A 164 0.05 0.63 14.41
N ILE A 165 -1.17 0.13 14.62
CA ILE A 165 -2.41 0.91 14.47
C ILE A 165 -2.51 1.97 15.57
N ALA A 166 -2.17 1.63 16.82
CA ALA A 166 -2.14 2.58 17.92
C ALA A 166 -1.21 3.76 17.65
N HIS A 167 0.03 3.48 17.24
CA HIS A 167 0.97 4.54 16.88
C HIS A 167 0.53 5.36 15.66
N TYR A 168 -0.10 4.72 14.67
CA TYR A 168 -0.63 5.43 13.53
C TYR A 168 -1.69 6.48 13.92
N LEU A 169 -2.59 6.16 14.84
CA LEU A 169 -3.59 7.11 15.33
C LEU A 169 -2.97 8.28 16.10
N LEU A 170 -1.87 8.05 16.80
CA LEU A 170 -1.13 9.08 17.54
C LEU A 170 -0.29 9.97 16.59
N HIS A 171 0.37 9.36 15.61
CA HIS A 171 1.38 10.01 14.77
C HIS A 171 1.31 9.56 13.31
N PRO A 172 0.23 9.90 12.56
CA PRO A 172 -0.05 9.32 11.23
C PRO A 172 1.01 9.64 10.16
N GLU A 173 1.84 10.66 10.38
CA GLU A 173 2.91 11.08 9.44
C GLU A 173 4.25 10.38 9.70
N MET A 174 4.35 9.57 10.76
CA MET A 174 5.61 8.92 11.14
C MET A 174 5.72 7.51 10.57
N ARG A 175 6.88 6.88 10.78
CA ARG A 175 7.06 5.45 10.51
C ARG A 175 6.51 4.63 11.68
N HIS A 176 5.92 3.48 11.37
CA HIS A 176 5.27 2.63 12.37
C HIS A 176 5.95 1.26 12.55
N GLY A 177 7.12 1.06 11.94
CA GLY A 177 7.89 -0.17 12.12
C GLY A 177 8.47 -0.29 13.52
N MET A 178 8.47 -1.49 14.09
CA MET A 178 8.85 -1.75 15.49
C MET A 178 10.27 -1.29 15.81
N ASP A 179 11.25 -1.59 14.96
CA ASP A 179 12.65 -1.15 15.17
C ASP A 179 12.76 0.36 15.34
N TYR A 180 12.06 1.11 14.46
CA TYR A 180 12.02 2.57 14.53
C TYR A 180 11.34 3.06 15.81
N LEU A 181 10.25 2.43 16.22
CA LEU A 181 9.51 2.79 17.43
C LEU A 181 10.34 2.50 18.69
N ALA A 182 11.03 1.36 18.73
CA ALA A 182 11.93 1.01 19.82
C ALA A 182 13.07 2.02 19.94
N GLU A 183 13.69 2.41 18.82
CA GLU A 183 14.78 3.40 18.80
C GLU A 183 14.31 4.76 19.32
N VAL A 184 13.22 5.29 18.75
CA VAL A 184 12.78 6.67 19.02
C VAL A 184 12.06 6.82 20.35
N LEU A 185 11.25 5.83 20.76
CA LEU A 185 10.36 5.94 21.91
C LEU A 185 10.90 5.24 23.16
N LEU A 186 11.65 4.16 22.98
CA LEU A 186 12.19 3.38 24.09
C LEU A 186 13.71 3.55 24.28
N ASN A 187 14.39 4.33 23.40
CA ASN A 187 15.86 4.44 23.36
C ASN A 187 16.53 3.06 23.35
N TYR A 188 16.00 2.15 22.52
CA TYR A 188 16.35 0.75 22.49
C TYR A 188 16.70 0.32 21.06
N GLN A 189 17.84 -0.36 20.90
CA GLN A 189 18.29 -0.91 19.63
C GLN A 189 17.94 -2.39 19.56
N THR A 190 17.01 -2.75 18.67
CA THR A 190 16.56 -4.12 18.42
C THR A 190 17.59 -4.94 17.65
N ILE A 191 17.46 -6.25 17.72
CA ILE A 191 18.19 -7.20 16.89
C ILE A 191 17.54 -7.14 15.50
N THR A 192 18.30 -6.80 14.46
CA THR A 192 17.78 -6.74 13.10
C THR A 192 17.73 -8.12 12.45
N ILE A 193 16.70 -8.42 11.68
CA ILE A 193 16.51 -9.69 10.96
C ILE A 193 17.71 -10.03 10.06
N ASP A 194 18.36 -9.03 9.50
CA ASP A 194 19.53 -9.20 8.61
C ASP A 194 20.73 -9.87 9.33
N THR A 195 20.79 -9.78 10.67
CA THR A 195 21.81 -10.46 11.46
C THR A 195 21.63 -11.97 11.50
N LEU A 196 20.38 -12.45 11.30
CA LEU A 196 20.02 -13.87 11.32
C LEU A 196 20.03 -14.50 9.93
N ILE A 197 19.35 -13.88 8.98
CA ILE A 197 19.14 -14.43 7.65
C ILE A 197 20.02 -13.78 6.57
N GLY A 198 20.80 -12.77 6.92
CA GLY A 198 21.62 -11.99 6.00
C GLY A 198 20.86 -10.89 5.26
N PRO A 199 21.58 -10.01 4.58
CA PRO A 199 20.97 -8.86 3.91
C PRO A 199 20.05 -9.30 2.76
N LYS A 200 19.03 -8.47 2.49
CA LYS A 200 18.05 -8.70 1.43
C LYS A 200 18.74 -8.96 0.07
N GLY A 201 18.43 -10.09 -0.56
CA GLY A 201 18.99 -10.47 -1.86
C GLY A 201 18.96 -11.97 -2.12
N LYS A 202 19.60 -12.39 -3.21
CA LYS A 202 19.60 -13.81 -3.67
C LYS A 202 20.21 -14.80 -2.67
N ASN A 203 21.04 -14.35 -1.77
CA ASN A 203 21.74 -15.19 -0.78
C ASN A 203 21.09 -15.09 0.63
N GLN A 204 19.94 -14.42 0.76
CA GLN A 204 19.22 -14.36 2.01
C GLN A 204 18.70 -15.76 2.37
N LYS A 205 18.95 -16.20 3.61
CA LYS A 205 18.49 -17.48 4.12
C LYS A 205 17.00 -17.41 4.49
N SER A 206 16.37 -18.55 4.60
CA SER A 206 15.05 -18.62 5.23
C SER A 206 15.20 -18.60 6.76
N MET A 207 14.25 -17.98 7.47
CA MET A 207 14.21 -18.06 8.93
C MET A 207 14.17 -19.51 9.44
N ARG A 208 13.60 -20.42 8.67
CA ARG A 208 13.57 -21.87 8.96
C ARG A 208 14.96 -22.50 9.01
N ASP A 209 15.95 -21.94 8.31
CA ASP A 209 17.32 -22.47 8.25
C ASP A 209 18.19 -22.00 9.41
N VAL A 210 17.68 -21.10 10.26
CA VAL A 210 18.38 -20.56 11.43
C VAL A 210 18.10 -21.46 12.64
N PRO A 211 19.13 -21.86 13.42
CA PRO A 211 18.92 -22.63 14.63
C PRO A 211 17.97 -21.93 15.61
N PRO A 212 17.03 -22.65 16.26
CA PRO A 212 16.08 -22.04 17.20
C PRO A 212 16.72 -21.24 18.35
N ALA A 213 17.90 -21.64 18.79
CA ALA A 213 18.64 -20.93 19.85
C ALA A 213 19.13 -19.54 19.36
N ASP A 214 19.42 -19.39 18.08
CA ASP A 214 19.86 -18.12 17.49
C ASP A 214 18.65 -17.22 17.16
N VAL A 215 17.49 -17.81 16.81
CA VAL A 215 16.22 -17.08 16.58
C VAL A 215 15.63 -16.58 17.89
N CYS A 216 15.78 -17.34 18.99
CA CYS A 216 15.13 -17.07 20.27
C CYS A 216 15.35 -15.63 20.79
N PRO A 217 16.56 -15.06 20.81
CA PRO A 217 16.74 -13.67 21.27
C PRO A 217 16.00 -12.66 20.42
N TYR A 218 15.98 -12.84 19.12
CA TYR A 218 15.30 -11.95 18.15
C TYR A 218 13.78 -12.01 18.32
N ALA A 219 13.20 -13.20 18.20
CA ALA A 219 11.75 -13.39 18.25
C ALA A 219 11.15 -13.06 19.63
N ALA A 220 11.86 -13.38 20.71
CA ALA A 220 11.43 -13.03 22.07
C ALA A 220 11.52 -11.52 22.32
N GLU A 221 12.53 -10.85 21.75
CA GLU A 221 12.65 -9.39 21.78
C GLU A 221 11.45 -8.72 21.12
N ASP A 222 11.00 -9.24 19.97
CA ASP A 222 9.83 -8.69 19.25
C ASP A 222 8.58 -8.70 20.15
N ALA A 223 8.33 -9.79 20.87
CA ALA A 223 7.22 -9.87 21.82
C ALA A 223 7.40 -8.90 23.01
N ASP A 224 8.59 -8.81 23.59
CA ASP A 224 8.89 -7.92 24.71
C ASP A 224 8.72 -6.44 24.32
N ILE A 225 9.31 -6.02 23.22
CA ILE A 225 9.21 -4.65 22.72
C ILE A 225 7.76 -4.29 22.38
N THR A 226 7.02 -5.20 21.77
CA THR A 226 5.60 -5.02 21.46
C THR A 226 4.77 -4.77 22.73
N LEU A 227 5.03 -5.50 23.79
CA LEU A 227 4.36 -5.29 25.09
C LEU A 227 4.67 -3.92 25.69
N ARG A 228 5.94 -3.50 25.68
CA ARG A 228 6.35 -2.17 26.16
C ARG A 228 5.72 -1.04 25.35
N LEU A 229 5.68 -1.19 24.03
CA LEU A 229 5.04 -0.20 23.13
C LEU A 229 3.54 -0.10 23.41
N LYS A 230 2.85 -1.21 23.69
CA LYS A 230 1.43 -1.20 24.09
C LYS A 230 1.20 -0.38 25.35
N HIS A 231 1.99 -0.59 26.39
CA HIS A 231 1.84 0.14 27.64
C HIS A 231 2.01 1.64 27.44
N LEU A 232 3.00 2.04 26.63
CA LEU A 232 3.22 3.44 26.27
C LEU A 232 2.04 4.02 25.47
N PHE A 233 1.59 3.33 24.43
CA PHE A 233 0.56 3.87 23.53
C PHE A 233 -0.82 3.89 24.16
N GLN A 234 -1.16 2.96 25.03
CA GLN A 234 -2.45 2.98 25.71
C GLN A 234 -2.63 4.29 26.48
N SER A 235 -1.65 4.67 27.31
CA SER A 235 -1.67 5.93 28.05
C SER A 235 -1.76 7.16 27.14
N GLN A 236 -0.97 7.18 26.06
CA GLN A 236 -0.97 8.29 25.10
C GLN A 236 -2.29 8.42 24.35
N MET A 237 -2.94 7.29 23.99
CA MET A 237 -4.25 7.32 23.32
C MET A 237 -5.38 7.78 24.24
N GLU A 238 -5.31 7.45 25.52
CA GLU A 238 -6.25 7.97 26.54
C GLU A 238 -6.13 9.49 26.65
N GLU A 239 -4.89 10.00 26.76
CA GLU A 239 -4.62 11.43 26.80
C GLU A 239 -5.04 12.17 25.51
N ALA A 240 -4.79 11.57 24.35
CA ALA A 240 -5.17 12.14 23.05
C ALA A 240 -6.66 12.00 22.74
N GLY A 241 -7.44 11.22 23.51
CA GLY A 241 -8.86 10.98 23.29
C GLY A 241 -9.18 10.14 22.05
N CYS A 242 -8.19 9.41 21.48
CA CYS A 242 -8.40 8.58 20.30
C CYS A 242 -8.64 7.09 20.62
N LEU A 243 -8.65 6.70 21.88
CA LEU A 243 -8.92 5.33 22.30
C LEU A 243 -10.27 4.78 21.82
N PRO A 244 -11.40 5.54 21.82
CA PRO A 244 -12.66 5.05 21.24
C PRO A 244 -12.53 4.77 19.73
N LEU A 245 -11.85 5.62 18.96
CA LEU A 245 -11.61 5.39 17.54
C LEU A 245 -10.82 4.09 17.31
N PHE A 246 -9.82 3.85 18.14
CA PHE A 246 -9.02 2.63 18.09
C PHE A 246 -9.88 1.39 18.39
N GLN A 247 -10.64 1.40 19.48
CA GLN A 247 -11.40 0.25 19.96
C GLN A 247 -12.67 -0.04 19.15
N ASP A 248 -13.40 1.02 18.73
CA ASP A 248 -14.71 0.86 18.11
C ASP A 248 -14.66 0.79 16.58
N LEU A 249 -13.55 1.22 15.96
CA LEU A 249 -13.40 1.24 14.50
C LEU A 249 -12.16 0.49 14.01
N GLU A 250 -10.97 0.92 14.39
CA GLU A 250 -9.74 0.43 13.76
C GLU A 250 -9.43 -1.03 14.10
N MET A 251 -9.58 -1.40 15.36
CA MET A 251 -9.34 -2.79 15.76
C MET A 251 -10.39 -3.76 15.21
N PRO A 252 -11.71 -3.47 15.24
CA PRO A 252 -12.72 -4.32 14.59
C PRO A 252 -12.58 -4.40 13.06
N LEU A 253 -12.03 -3.37 12.41
CA LEU A 253 -11.76 -3.39 10.96
C LEU A 253 -10.66 -4.40 10.58
N MET A 254 -9.65 -4.56 11.42
CA MET A 254 -8.48 -5.41 11.12
C MET A 254 -8.87 -6.88 10.76
N PRO A 255 -9.67 -7.63 11.53
CA PRO A 255 -10.08 -8.98 11.16
C PRO A 255 -10.97 -9.02 9.91
N VAL A 256 -11.76 -7.97 9.64
CA VAL A 256 -12.54 -7.85 8.40
C VAL A 256 -11.60 -7.77 7.19
N LEU A 257 -10.57 -6.90 7.26
CA LEU A 257 -9.57 -6.79 6.21
C LEU A 257 -8.80 -8.10 6.02
N ALA A 258 -8.41 -8.77 7.11
CA ALA A 258 -7.78 -10.08 7.05
C ALA A 258 -8.65 -11.12 6.33
N GLN A 259 -9.97 -11.11 6.58
CA GLN A 259 -10.91 -12.00 5.87
C GLN A 259 -11.01 -11.64 4.39
N MET A 260 -11.10 -10.36 4.03
CA MET A 260 -11.13 -9.91 2.63
C MET A 260 -9.85 -10.32 1.89
N GLU A 261 -8.69 -10.16 2.51
CA GLU A 261 -7.40 -10.58 1.96
C GLU A 261 -7.34 -12.10 1.73
N ARG A 262 -7.85 -12.91 2.65
CA ARG A 262 -7.91 -14.37 2.49
C ARG A 262 -8.88 -14.82 1.41
N ASN A 263 -10.02 -14.17 1.30
CA ASN A 263 -10.99 -14.47 0.24
C ASN A 263 -10.39 -14.17 -1.14
N GLY A 264 -9.68 -13.04 -1.26
CA GLY A 264 -9.16 -12.61 -2.54
C GLY A 264 -10.26 -12.26 -3.55
N VAL A 265 -9.89 -12.21 -4.82
CA VAL A 265 -10.81 -11.93 -5.92
C VAL A 265 -10.46 -12.78 -7.14
N CYS A 266 -11.47 -13.33 -7.80
CA CYS A 266 -11.32 -14.13 -9.02
C CYS A 266 -11.10 -13.24 -10.24
N ILE A 267 -10.25 -13.70 -11.18
CA ILE A 267 -10.01 -13.04 -12.45
C ILE A 267 -10.11 -14.00 -13.63
N ASP A 268 -10.61 -13.51 -14.76
CA ASP A 268 -10.53 -14.19 -16.05
C ASP A 268 -9.12 -14.08 -16.64
N SER A 269 -8.24 -14.94 -16.18
CA SER A 269 -6.85 -15.01 -16.67
C SER A 269 -6.74 -15.35 -18.16
N LYS A 270 -7.74 -16.05 -18.73
CA LYS A 270 -7.76 -16.35 -20.15
C LYS A 270 -8.09 -15.11 -20.95
N GLY A 271 -9.17 -14.42 -20.59
CA GLY A 271 -9.57 -13.16 -21.24
C GLY A 271 -8.45 -12.11 -21.18
N LEU A 272 -7.72 -12.01 -20.06
CA LEU A 272 -6.56 -11.13 -19.97
C LEU A 272 -5.43 -11.52 -20.92
N ARG A 273 -5.13 -12.81 -21.08
CA ARG A 273 -4.11 -13.25 -22.05
C ARG A 273 -4.52 -12.95 -23.49
N ASP A 274 -5.79 -13.18 -23.83
CA ASP A 274 -6.31 -12.86 -25.18
C ASP A 274 -6.23 -11.35 -25.43
N THR A 275 -6.57 -10.55 -24.43
CA THR A 275 -6.44 -9.07 -24.47
C THR A 275 -4.98 -8.63 -24.60
N SER A 276 -4.04 -9.30 -23.93
CA SER A 276 -2.59 -9.02 -24.02
C SER A 276 -2.08 -9.18 -25.46
N VAL A 277 -2.47 -10.26 -26.15
CA VAL A 277 -2.10 -10.50 -27.55
C VAL A 277 -2.60 -9.35 -28.42
N HIS A 278 -3.89 -9.02 -28.32
CA HIS A 278 -4.51 -7.97 -29.13
C HIS A 278 -3.84 -6.60 -28.92
N TYR A 279 -3.63 -6.20 -27.68
CA TYR A 279 -2.99 -4.90 -27.38
C TYR A 279 -1.49 -4.87 -27.68
N SER A 280 -0.82 -6.01 -27.66
CA SER A 280 0.58 -6.08 -28.09
C SER A 280 0.70 -5.85 -29.60
N GLU A 281 -0.23 -6.37 -30.40
CA GLU A 281 -0.30 -6.11 -31.85
C GLU A 281 -0.61 -4.63 -32.14
N GLU A 282 -1.59 -4.05 -31.43
CA GLU A 282 -1.93 -2.63 -31.54
C GLU A 282 -0.73 -1.74 -31.18
N MET A 283 -0.03 -2.07 -30.12
CA MET A 283 1.17 -1.35 -29.67
C MET A 283 2.29 -1.41 -30.69
N ALA A 284 2.49 -2.56 -31.36
CA ALA A 284 3.47 -2.70 -32.43
C ALA A 284 3.13 -1.81 -33.65
N LEU A 285 1.86 -1.71 -34.01
CA LEU A 285 1.40 -0.80 -35.07
C LEU A 285 1.61 0.67 -34.69
N MET A 286 1.29 1.05 -33.45
CA MET A 286 1.56 2.42 -32.96
C MET A 286 3.05 2.76 -33.00
N GLU A 287 3.92 1.82 -32.63
CA GLU A 287 5.38 2.00 -32.65
C GLU A 287 5.89 2.25 -34.05
N GLN A 288 5.39 1.51 -35.06
CA GLN A 288 5.71 1.73 -36.46
C GLN A 288 5.25 3.13 -36.95
N GLU A 289 4.05 3.56 -36.57
CA GLU A 289 3.56 4.90 -36.88
C GLU A 289 4.42 5.99 -36.26
N ILE A 290 4.83 5.83 -35.00
CA ILE A 290 5.72 6.75 -34.27
C ILE A 290 7.07 6.83 -34.98
N HIS A 291 7.67 5.70 -35.35
CA HIS A 291 8.94 5.65 -36.06
C HIS A 291 8.85 6.34 -37.44
N LYS A 292 7.74 6.13 -38.17
CA LYS A 292 7.47 6.81 -39.44
C LYS A 292 7.37 8.33 -39.27
N MET A 293 6.69 8.81 -38.21
CA MET A 293 6.56 10.24 -37.93
C MET A 293 7.90 10.85 -37.47
N ALA A 294 8.72 10.10 -36.76
CA ALA A 294 10.05 10.52 -36.32
C ALA A 294 11.11 10.48 -37.43
N GLY A 295 10.89 9.64 -38.45
CA GLY A 295 11.84 9.36 -39.52
C GLY A 295 13.07 8.57 -39.09
N LEU A 296 12.98 7.83 -37.96
CA LEU A 296 13.99 6.91 -37.43
C LEU A 296 13.35 5.92 -36.45
N GLU A 297 14.02 4.80 -36.27
CA GLU A 297 13.70 3.82 -35.22
C GLU A 297 14.35 4.22 -33.89
N PHE A 298 13.60 4.11 -32.80
CA PHE A 298 14.07 4.37 -31.44
C PHE A 298 13.17 3.68 -30.41
N ASN A 299 13.65 3.50 -29.20
CA ASN A 299 12.84 2.91 -28.13
C ASN A 299 11.84 3.94 -27.58
N VAL A 300 10.56 3.82 -27.97
CA VAL A 300 9.45 4.69 -27.54
C VAL A 300 9.21 4.63 -26.03
N SER A 301 9.63 3.54 -25.38
CA SER A 301 9.57 3.41 -23.91
C SER A 301 10.69 4.12 -23.17
N SER A 302 11.74 4.58 -23.87
CA SER A 302 12.86 5.27 -23.26
C SER A 302 12.59 6.76 -23.13
N PRO A 303 12.44 7.33 -21.92
CA PRO A 303 12.25 8.78 -21.76
C PRO A 303 13.36 9.61 -22.40
N ARG A 304 14.60 9.09 -22.37
CA ARG A 304 15.76 9.73 -22.95
C ARG A 304 15.63 9.83 -24.47
N GLN A 305 15.39 8.70 -25.15
CA GLN A 305 15.31 8.67 -26.61
C GLN A 305 14.10 9.46 -27.13
N VAL A 306 12.96 9.36 -26.46
CA VAL A 306 11.77 10.19 -26.73
C VAL A 306 12.12 11.68 -26.60
N GLY A 307 12.87 12.07 -25.56
CA GLY A 307 13.31 13.44 -25.37
C GLY A 307 14.23 13.94 -26.50
N GLU A 308 15.20 13.14 -26.90
CA GLU A 308 16.11 13.43 -28.02
C GLU A 308 15.32 13.60 -29.35
N VAL A 309 14.39 12.70 -29.63
CA VAL A 309 13.56 12.78 -30.83
C VAL A 309 12.66 14.03 -30.82
N LEU A 310 11.99 14.29 -29.73
CA LEU A 310 11.06 15.42 -29.64
C LEU A 310 11.81 16.76 -29.65
N PHE A 311 12.82 16.95 -28.81
CA PHE A 311 13.39 18.26 -28.58
C PHE A 311 14.62 18.58 -29.42
N ASP A 312 15.42 17.60 -29.84
CA ASP A 312 16.59 17.85 -30.68
C ASP A 312 16.23 17.75 -32.17
N ARG A 313 15.29 16.85 -32.55
CA ARG A 313 14.97 16.60 -33.96
C ARG A 313 13.69 17.29 -34.44
N LEU A 314 12.55 17.06 -33.79
CA LEU A 314 11.26 17.57 -34.21
C LEU A 314 10.94 18.98 -33.69
N GLN A 315 11.55 19.38 -32.59
CA GLN A 315 11.49 20.71 -31.98
C GLN A 315 10.07 21.32 -31.89
N PRO A 316 9.06 20.60 -31.36
CA PRO A 316 7.69 21.10 -31.25
C PRO A 316 7.57 22.31 -30.34
N SER A 317 8.59 22.60 -29.51
CA SER A 317 8.68 23.76 -28.63
C SER A 317 10.12 24.19 -28.43
N SER A 318 10.34 25.51 -28.39
CA SER A 318 11.65 26.12 -28.07
C SER A 318 12.02 26.04 -26.57
N LYS A 319 11.07 25.69 -25.70
CA LYS A 319 11.27 25.62 -24.24
C LYS A 319 11.18 24.17 -23.75
N ALA A 320 12.29 23.45 -23.81
CA ALA A 320 12.40 22.11 -23.25
C ALA A 320 12.88 22.16 -21.79
N LYS A 321 12.12 21.55 -20.87
CA LYS A 321 12.55 21.36 -19.49
C LYS A 321 13.57 20.21 -19.43
N LYS A 322 14.66 20.38 -18.71
CA LYS A 322 15.66 19.34 -18.44
C LYS A 322 15.72 18.99 -16.96
N THR A 323 15.98 17.73 -16.68
CA THR A 323 16.23 17.23 -15.32
C THR A 323 17.56 17.75 -14.78
N LYS A 324 17.82 17.61 -13.48
CA LYS A 324 19.13 17.92 -12.84
C LYS A 324 20.31 17.19 -13.51
N LYS A 325 20.06 16.03 -14.16
CA LYS A 325 21.05 15.24 -14.91
C LYS A 325 21.18 15.66 -16.37
N GLY A 326 20.56 16.77 -16.79
CA GLY A 326 20.65 17.30 -18.15
C GLY A 326 19.80 16.60 -19.21
N GLN A 327 18.98 15.60 -18.84
CA GLN A 327 18.08 14.90 -19.74
C GLN A 327 16.76 15.67 -19.91
N TYR A 328 16.15 15.57 -21.10
CA TYR A 328 14.83 16.14 -21.34
C TYR A 328 13.77 15.45 -20.47
N THR A 329 12.89 16.26 -19.89
CA THR A 329 11.72 15.76 -19.16
C THR A 329 10.63 15.40 -20.15
N THR A 330 10.19 14.14 -20.13
CA THR A 330 9.08 13.63 -20.97
C THR A 330 7.96 13.04 -20.08
N SER A 331 7.70 13.67 -18.92
CA SER A 331 6.58 13.31 -18.07
C SER A 331 5.26 13.51 -18.82
N GLU A 332 4.20 12.84 -18.36
CA GLU A 332 2.87 12.94 -18.93
C GLU A 332 2.41 14.40 -19.03
N GLU A 333 2.60 15.18 -17.97
CA GLU A 333 2.29 16.61 -17.91
C GLU A 333 3.00 17.42 -19.02
N VAL A 334 4.29 17.16 -19.25
CA VAL A 334 5.08 17.83 -20.28
C VAL A 334 4.58 17.46 -21.67
N LEU A 335 4.28 16.18 -21.90
CA LEU A 335 3.76 15.69 -23.19
C LEU A 335 2.34 16.20 -23.44
N GLU A 336 1.46 16.22 -22.44
CA GLU A 336 0.13 16.81 -22.57
C GLU A 336 0.20 18.30 -22.99
N GLY A 337 1.12 19.07 -22.42
CA GLY A 337 1.37 20.45 -22.84
C GLY A 337 1.87 20.60 -24.30
N LEU A 338 2.36 19.51 -24.91
CA LEU A 338 2.83 19.46 -26.29
C LEU A 338 1.86 18.76 -27.24
N ARG A 339 0.76 18.23 -26.77
CA ARG A 339 -0.21 17.42 -27.52
C ARG A 339 -0.69 18.09 -28.81
N SER A 340 -0.99 19.39 -28.75
CA SER A 340 -1.43 20.18 -29.90
C SER A 340 -0.30 20.65 -30.84
N LYS A 341 0.98 20.41 -30.45
CA LYS A 341 2.11 20.93 -31.18
C LYS A 341 2.64 19.99 -32.28
N HIS A 342 2.52 18.69 -32.09
CA HIS A 342 2.94 17.70 -33.08
C HIS A 342 2.17 16.38 -32.87
N PRO A 343 1.63 15.75 -33.93
CA PRO A 343 0.79 14.56 -33.81
C PRO A 343 1.52 13.34 -33.23
N ILE A 344 2.84 13.28 -33.28
CA ILE A 344 3.63 12.21 -32.67
C ILE A 344 3.45 12.17 -31.15
N VAL A 345 3.19 13.32 -30.49
CA VAL A 345 3.03 13.41 -29.04
C VAL A 345 1.80 12.65 -28.59
N GLU A 346 0.68 12.80 -29.29
CA GLU A 346 -0.55 12.05 -29.06
C GLU A 346 -0.29 10.54 -29.14
N LYS A 347 0.42 10.09 -30.18
CA LYS A 347 0.75 8.67 -30.38
C LYS A 347 1.68 8.12 -29.27
N ILE A 348 2.66 8.92 -28.84
CA ILE A 348 3.55 8.55 -27.73
C ILE A 348 2.76 8.42 -26.40
N LEU A 349 1.81 9.33 -26.14
CA LEU A 349 0.96 9.24 -24.96
C LEU A 349 0.07 7.99 -25.00
N GLN A 350 -0.57 7.69 -26.13
CA GLN A 350 -1.37 6.48 -26.33
C GLN A 350 -0.53 5.21 -26.14
N TYR A 351 0.64 5.13 -26.76
CA TYR A 351 1.58 4.02 -26.63
C TYR A 351 1.99 3.78 -25.17
N ARG A 352 2.34 4.86 -24.45
CA ARG A 352 2.72 4.76 -23.04
C ARG A 352 1.57 4.34 -22.14
N GLY A 353 0.37 4.86 -22.40
CA GLY A 353 -0.84 4.46 -21.69
C GLY A 353 -1.12 2.97 -21.85
N LEU A 354 -1.09 2.48 -23.09
CA LEU A 354 -1.31 1.07 -23.41
C LEU A 354 -0.22 0.17 -22.80
N LYS A 355 1.04 0.58 -22.92
CA LYS A 355 2.17 -0.16 -22.33
C LYS A 355 2.07 -0.26 -20.81
N LYS A 356 1.71 0.84 -20.14
CA LYS A 356 1.49 0.85 -18.68
C LYS A 356 0.37 -0.10 -18.29
N LEU A 357 -0.73 -0.09 -19.04
CA LEU A 357 -1.87 -0.97 -18.79
C LEU A 357 -1.48 -2.45 -18.95
N LEU A 358 -0.79 -2.80 -20.04
CA LEU A 358 -0.28 -4.15 -20.29
C LEU A 358 0.62 -4.61 -19.15
N SER A 359 1.69 -3.86 -18.86
CA SER A 359 2.70 -4.29 -17.90
C SER A 359 2.20 -4.29 -16.43
N THR A 360 1.29 -3.38 -16.07
CA THR A 360 0.84 -3.23 -14.66
C THR A 360 -0.34 -4.15 -14.34
N TYR A 361 -1.22 -4.41 -15.31
CA TYR A 361 -2.46 -5.14 -15.06
C TYR A 361 -2.61 -6.39 -15.93
N ILE A 362 -2.61 -6.24 -17.25
CA ILE A 362 -3.01 -7.31 -18.16
C ILE A 362 -2.06 -8.51 -18.08
N ASP A 363 -0.75 -8.25 -18.11
CA ASP A 363 0.28 -9.29 -18.04
C ASP A 363 0.62 -9.69 -16.61
N ALA A 364 0.50 -8.74 -15.66
CA ALA A 364 0.90 -8.96 -14.27
C ALA A 364 -0.16 -9.73 -13.47
N LEU A 365 -1.45 -9.36 -13.57
CA LEU A 365 -2.50 -9.95 -12.75
C LEU A 365 -2.62 -11.48 -12.90
N PRO A 366 -2.55 -12.08 -14.11
CA PRO A 366 -2.60 -13.54 -14.24
C PRO A 366 -1.46 -14.27 -13.53
N GLN A 367 -0.32 -13.61 -13.33
CA GLN A 367 0.85 -14.19 -12.64
C GLN A 367 0.72 -14.15 -11.11
N LEU A 368 -0.20 -13.33 -10.59
CA LEU A 368 -0.46 -13.16 -9.17
C LEU A 368 -1.56 -14.09 -8.65
N VAL A 369 -2.18 -14.87 -9.52
CA VAL A 369 -3.19 -15.85 -9.11
C VAL A 369 -2.53 -16.93 -8.27
N THR A 370 -2.98 -17.06 -7.04
CA THR A 370 -2.50 -18.08 -6.11
C THR A 370 -3.04 -19.46 -6.52
N PRO A 371 -2.20 -20.45 -6.83
CA PRO A 371 -2.68 -21.76 -7.34
C PRO A 371 -3.61 -22.48 -6.37
N ARG A 372 -3.46 -22.26 -5.06
CA ARG A 372 -4.26 -22.91 -4.02
C ARG A 372 -5.70 -22.42 -3.99
N THR A 373 -5.94 -21.14 -4.28
CA THR A 373 -7.26 -20.50 -4.18
C THR A 373 -7.87 -20.18 -5.53
N GLY A 374 -7.06 -20.04 -6.57
CA GLY A 374 -7.50 -19.52 -7.88
C GLY A 374 -7.71 -18.00 -7.89
N HIS A 375 -7.43 -17.31 -6.80
CA HIS A 375 -7.69 -15.88 -6.61
C HIS A 375 -6.39 -15.06 -6.55
N ILE A 376 -6.55 -13.76 -6.75
CA ILE A 376 -5.55 -12.75 -6.41
C ILE A 376 -5.84 -12.25 -4.99
N HIS A 377 -4.79 -12.13 -4.18
CA HIS A 377 -4.86 -11.64 -2.81
C HIS A 377 -4.05 -10.35 -2.70
N THR A 378 -4.73 -9.25 -2.42
CA THR A 378 -4.09 -7.96 -2.12
C THR A 378 -3.88 -7.83 -0.62
N SER A 379 -3.07 -6.88 -0.18
CA SER A 379 -2.99 -6.45 1.22
C SER A 379 -3.62 -5.07 1.39
N PHE A 380 -4.53 -4.93 2.35
CA PHE A 380 -5.13 -3.66 2.73
C PHE A 380 -4.44 -3.09 3.97
N ASN A 381 -3.85 -1.90 3.84
CA ASN A 381 -3.08 -1.29 4.93
C ASN A 381 -3.84 -0.11 5.52
N GLN A 382 -4.03 -0.12 6.85
CA GLN A 382 -4.67 0.95 7.63
C GLN A 382 -3.71 2.10 7.94
N THR A 383 -2.41 1.86 7.99
CA THR A 383 -1.40 2.75 8.57
C THR A 383 -0.50 3.48 7.54
N VAL A 384 -0.87 3.47 6.25
CA VAL A 384 -0.05 4.07 5.20
C VAL A 384 -0.51 5.48 4.84
N ALA A 385 -1.81 5.72 4.77
CA ALA A 385 -2.34 7.02 4.40
C ALA A 385 -2.71 7.82 5.66
N ALA A 386 -2.05 8.94 5.90
CA ALA A 386 -2.31 9.82 7.05
C ALA A 386 -3.75 10.37 7.15
N THR A 387 -4.55 10.16 6.10
CA THR A 387 -5.95 10.61 6.01
C THR A 387 -6.99 9.62 6.53
N GLY A 388 -6.59 8.47 7.07
CA GLY A 388 -7.51 7.39 7.47
C GLY A 388 -8.02 6.53 6.30
N ARG A 389 -7.54 6.75 5.06
CA ARG A 389 -7.90 5.90 3.93
C ARG A 389 -7.08 4.61 3.95
N LEU A 390 -7.70 3.51 3.54
CA LEU A 390 -6.98 2.27 3.28
C LEU A 390 -6.09 2.43 2.04
N SER A 391 -4.95 1.80 2.03
CA SER A 391 -4.17 1.57 0.81
C SER A 391 -4.17 0.09 0.45
N SER A 392 -4.02 -0.22 -0.84
CA SER A 392 -3.93 -1.59 -1.36
C SER A 392 -2.56 -1.81 -1.99
N SER A 393 -1.93 -2.93 -1.67
CA SER A 393 -0.61 -3.29 -2.19
C SER A 393 -0.50 -4.79 -2.50
N ASN A 394 0.39 -5.14 -3.41
CA ASN A 394 0.74 -6.51 -3.76
C ASN A 394 -0.45 -7.41 -4.20
N PRO A 395 -1.24 -7.01 -5.24
CA PRO A 395 -1.17 -5.84 -6.09
C PRO A 395 -2.00 -4.65 -5.58
N ASN A 396 -1.71 -3.43 -6.08
CA ASN A 396 -2.58 -2.29 -5.81
C ASN A 396 -3.84 -2.35 -6.69
N LEU A 397 -4.95 -2.77 -6.11
CA LEU A 397 -6.24 -2.89 -6.81
C LEU A 397 -7.06 -1.58 -6.80
N GLN A 398 -6.66 -0.57 -6.01
CA GLN A 398 -7.36 0.72 -5.95
C GLN A 398 -7.05 1.63 -7.13
N ASN A 399 -5.95 1.39 -7.85
CA ASN A 399 -5.49 2.20 -8.97
C ASN A 399 -5.89 1.64 -10.35
N ILE A 400 -6.80 0.68 -10.42
CA ILE A 400 -7.32 0.16 -11.69
C ILE A 400 -8.06 1.30 -12.40
N PRO A 401 -7.69 1.66 -13.64
CA PRO A 401 -8.32 2.75 -14.37
C PRO A 401 -9.83 2.54 -14.56
N VAL A 402 -10.62 3.61 -14.38
CA VAL A 402 -12.10 3.55 -14.45
C VAL A 402 -12.64 4.34 -15.63
N ARG A 403 -11.94 5.41 -16.05
CA ARG A 403 -12.51 6.42 -16.95
C ARG A 403 -12.29 6.14 -18.42
N ASP A 404 -11.20 5.52 -18.79
CA ASP A 404 -10.85 5.22 -20.17
C ASP A 404 -11.40 3.87 -20.64
N ALA A 405 -11.48 3.69 -21.95
CA ALA A 405 -11.97 2.44 -22.54
C ALA A 405 -11.05 1.25 -22.22
N LEU A 406 -9.74 1.51 -22.16
CA LEU A 406 -8.73 0.49 -21.88
C LEU A 406 -8.82 -0.01 -20.43
N GLY A 407 -9.01 0.90 -19.46
CA GLY A 407 -9.19 0.54 -18.05
C GLY A 407 -10.46 -0.27 -17.81
N LYS A 408 -11.52 -0.01 -18.58
CA LYS A 408 -12.75 -0.81 -18.52
C LYS A 408 -12.52 -2.27 -18.91
N GLU A 409 -11.64 -2.55 -19.86
CA GLU A 409 -11.30 -3.94 -20.23
C GLU A 409 -10.60 -4.68 -19.11
N VAL A 410 -9.67 -4.03 -18.40
CA VAL A 410 -9.06 -4.61 -17.19
C VAL A 410 -10.12 -4.93 -16.14
N ARG A 411 -11.07 -4.03 -15.91
CA ARG A 411 -12.14 -4.25 -14.91
C ARG A 411 -13.06 -5.40 -15.25
N LYS A 412 -13.33 -5.67 -16.53
CA LYS A 412 -14.13 -6.81 -16.97
C LYS A 412 -13.51 -8.15 -16.62
N ALA A 413 -12.18 -8.19 -16.45
CA ALA A 413 -11.48 -9.40 -16.08
C ALA A 413 -11.69 -9.80 -14.61
N PHE A 414 -12.15 -8.89 -13.75
CA PHE A 414 -12.57 -9.24 -12.40
C PHE A 414 -13.97 -9.85 -12.48
N VAL A 415 -14.06 -11.12 -12.13
CA VAL A 415 -15.29 -11.91 -12.22
C VAL A 415 -15.64 -12.49 -10.84
N PRO A 416 -16.94 -12.65 -10.52
CA PRO A 416 -17.32 -13.34 -9.30
C PRO A 416 -17.05 -14.84 -9.42
N ASP A 417 -17.02 -15.54 -8.30
CA ASP A 417 -17.00 -17.00 -8.28
C ASP A 417 -18.31 -17.57 -8.87
N GLU A 418 -18.28 -18.85 -9.24
CA GLU A 418 -19.43 -19.50 -9.85
C GLU A 418 -20.65 -19.46 -8.94
N GLY A 419 -21.74 -18.93 -9.43
CA GLY A 419 -23.00 -18.77 -8.68
C GLY A 419 -23.05 -17.49 -7.83
N GLU A 420 -22.02 -16.65 -7.83
CA GLU A 420 -21.97 -15.39 -7.09
C GLU A 420 -22.18 -14.18 -8.01
N LEU A 421 -22.35 -13.01 -7.43
CA LEU A 421 -22.49 -11.73 -8.11
C LEU A 421 -21.64 -10.68 -7.41
N PHE A 422 -21.02 -9.79 -8.18
CA PHE A 422 -20.44 -8.58 -7.62
C PHE A 422 -21.53 -7.63 -7.15
N PHE A 423 -21.41 -7.19 -5.91
CA PHE A 423 -22.20 -6.10 -5.36
C PHE A 423 -21.30 -4.88 -5.15
N SER A 424 -21.71 -3.73 -5.69
CA SER A 424 -21.01 -2.47 -5.49
C SER A 424 -21.92 -1.49 -4.78
N ALA A 425 -21.46 -0.96 -3.64
CA ALA A 425 -22.12 0.09 -2.90
C ALA A 425 -21.14 1.25 -2.67
N ASP A 426 -21.63 2.47 -2.86
CA ASP A 426 -20.85 3.69 -2.64
C ASP A 426 -21.72 4.74 -1.96
N TYR A 427 -21.11 5.52 -1.08
CA TYR A 427 -21.80 6.63 -0.44
C TYR A 427 -22.02 7.79 -1.41
N SER A 428 -23.28 8.17 -1.61
CA SER A 428 -23.62 9.30 -2.46
C SER A 428 -23.08 10.61 -1.87
N GLN A 429 -22.04 11.18 -2.51
CA GLN A 429 -21.47 12.49 -2.20
C GLN A 429 -21.09 12.68 -0.72
N ILE A 430 -20.53 11.64 -0.07
CA ILE A 430 -20.28 11.64 1.38
C ILE A 430 -19.40 12.82 1.83
N GLU A 431 -18.38 13.18 1.04
CA GLU A 431 -17.46 14.28 1.37
C GLU A 431 -18.19 15.63 1.42
N LEU A 432 -19.13 15.87 0.48
CA LEU A 432 -19.96 17.07 0.50
C LEU A 432 -20.99 17.09 1.65
N ARG A 433 -21.51 15.91 2.03
CA ARG A 433 -22.41 15.79 3.19
C ARG A 433 -21.67 16.09 4.50
N ILE A 434 -20.45 15.56 4.64
CA ILE A 434 -19.58 15.86 5.78
C ILE A 434 -19.24 17.35 5.79
N MET A 435 -18.93 17.93 4.64
CA MET A 435 -18.65 19.36 4.53
C MET A 435 -19.86 20.21 4.93
N ALA A 436 -21.08 19.87 4.47
CA ALA A 436 -22.30 20.55 4.86
C ALA A 436 -22.51 20.48 6.38
N HIS A 437 -22.27 19.32 6.98
CA HIS A 437 -22.37 19.14 8.43
C HIS A 437 -21.35 19.97 9.20
N LEU A 438 -20.09 19.93 8.80
CA LEU A 438 -19.01 20.65 9.51
C LEU A 438 -19.09 22.17 9.32
N SER A 439 -19.41 22.64 8.11
CA SER A 439 -19.51 24.08 7.80
C SER A 439 -20.81 24.71 8.30
N GLN A 440 -21.85 23.90 8.53
CA GLN A 440 -23.22 24.35 8.82
C GLN A 440 -23.78 25.30 7.71
N ASP A 441 -23.31 25.13 6.46
CA ASP A 441 -23.77 25.93 5.32
C ASP A 441 -25.25 25.61 5.01
N ALA A 442 -26.10 26.64 5.14
CA ALA A 442 -27.53 26.48 4.98
C ALA A 442 -27.93 25.99 3.58
N ASN A 443 -27.23 26.45 2.52
CA ASN A 443 -27.55 26.05 1.16
C ASN A 443 -27.20 24.59 0.89
N LEU A 444 -26.05 24.12 1.39
CA LEU A 444 -25.66 22.72 1.27
C LEU A 444 -26.62 21.80 2.05
N ILE A 445 -26.97 22.18 3.28
CA ILE A 445 -27.90 21.43 4.12
C ILE A 445 -29.27 21.36 3.46
N GLU A 446 -29.80 22.48 2.97
CA GLU A 446 -31.10 22.56 2.28
C GLU A 446 -31.11 21.68 1.03
N ALA A 447 -30.10 21.80 0.16
CA ALA A 447 -30.00 20.99 -1.06
C ALA A 447 -29.95 19.48 -0.75
N PHE A 448 -29.21 19.05 0.27
CA PHE A 448 -29.19 17.64 0.67
C PHE A 448 -30.52 17.18 1.30
N SER A 449 -31.22 18.05 2.03
CA SER A 449 -32.53 17.75 2.64
C SER A 449 -33.62 17.55 1.57
N HIS A 450 -33.55 18.30 0.46
CA HIS A 450 -34.46 18.15 -0.67
C HIS A 450 -34.05 17.04 -1.64
N GLY A 451 -32.87 16.45 -1.48
CA GLY A 451 -32.36 15.42 -2.39
C GLY A 451 -31.84 15.95 -3.71
N ASP A 452 -31.48 17.24 -3.74
CA ASP A 452 -31.00 17.92 -4.95
C ASP A 452 -29.62 17.45 -5.37
N ASP A 453 -29.34 17.50 -6.65
CA ASP A 453 -27.99 17.30 -7.18
C ASP A 453 -27.13 18.53 -6.94
N ILE A 454 -26.29 18.50 -5.91
CA ILE A 454 -25.40 19.60 -5.53
C ILE A 454 -24.55 20.09 -6.71
N HIS A 455 -24.09 19.18 -7.56
CA HIS A 455 -23.27 19.58 -8.72
C HIS A 455 -24.10 20.29 -9.77
N ALA A 456 -25.35 19.89 -9.98
CA ALA A 456 -26.28 20.59 -10.85
C ALA A 456 -26.68 21.95 -10.24
N ALA A 457 -26.97 22.01 -8.94
CA ALA A 457 -27.28 23.25 -8.23
C ALA A 457 -26.11 24.26 -8.29
N THR A 458 -24.87 23.78 -8.08
CA THR A 458 -23.67 24.59 -8.25
C THR A 458 -23.50 25.08 -9.70
N ALA A 459 -23.72 24.19 -10.67
CA ALA A 459 -23.64 24.57 -12.09
C ALA A 459 -24.68 25.66 -12.43
N ALA A 460 -25.92 25.50 -11.98
CA ALA A 460 -26.99 26.50 -12.17
C ALA A 460 -26.55 27.87 -11.69
N LYS A 461 -25.94 27.96 -10.48
CA LYS A 461 -25.39 29.19 -9.93
C LYS A 461 -24.22 29.75 -10.75
N ILE A 462 -23.24 28.91 -11.10
CA ILE A 462 -22.04 29.34 -11.85
C ILE A 462 -22.39 29.83 -13.26
N PHE A 463 -23.30 29.14 -13.94
CA PHE A 463 -23.65 29.43 -15.34
C PHE A 463 -24.92 30.29 -15.48
N HIS A 464 -25.52 30.76 -14.35
CA HIS A 464 -26.72 31.60 -14.30
C HIS A 464 -27.89 30.98 -15.10
N LYS A 465 -28.22 29.74 -14.83
CA LYS A 465 -29.29 28.96 -15.49
C LYS A 465 -30.19 28.31 -14.43
N ASP A 466 -31.37 27.90 -14.86
CA ASP A 466 -32.18 27.01 -14.03
C ASP A 466 -31.56 25.62 -13.96
N ILE A 467 -31.76 24.93 -12.84
CA ILE A 467 -31.16 23.62 -12.58
C ILE A 467 -31.53 22.57 -13.65
N GLN A 468 -32.71 22.71 -14.26
CA GLN A 468 -33.22 21.84 -15.31
C GLN A 468 -32.52 22.06 -16.65
N ASP A 469 -31.91 23.22 -16.86
CA ASP A 469 -31.21 23.61 -18.10
C ASP A 469 -29.70 23.36 -18.01
N VAL A 470 -29.22 22.78 -16.91
CA VAL A 470 -27.81 22.46 -16.70
C VAL A 470 -27.42 21.26 -17.58
N THR A 471 -26.46 21.49 -18.47
CA THR A 471 -25.91 20.42 -19.31
C THR A 471 -25.00 19.46 -18.51
N SER A 472 -24.82 18.24 -19.00
CA SER A 472 -23.91 17.26 -18.40
C SER A 472 -22.45 17.76 -18.31
N ASP A 473 -22.01 18.60 -19.27
CA ASP A 473 -20.66 19.19 -19.24
C ASP A 473 -20.54 20.27 -18.17
N GLU A 474 -21.53 21.15 -18.02
CA GLU A 474 -21.58 22.15 -16.96
C GLU A 474 -21.63 21.52 -15.57
N ARG A 475 -22.44 20.47 -15.40
CA ARG A 475 -22.48 19.68 -14.16
C ARG A 475 -21.12 19.06 -13.85
N ARG A 476 -20.42 18.50 -14.86
CA ARG A 476 -19.07 17.95 -14.71
C ARG A 476 -18.05 19.01 -14.29
N LYS A 477 -18.11 20.22 -14.87
CA LYS A 477 -17.28 21.36 -14.50
C LYS A 477 -17.54 21.80 -13.07
N ALA A 478 -18.82 21.91 -12.68
CA ALA A 478 -19.20 22.22 -11.31
C ALA A 478 -18.74 21.15 -10.31
N LYS A 479 -18.83 19.86 -10.66
CA LYS A 479 -18.25 18.79 -9.87
C LYS A 479 -16.75 18.98 -9.64
N THR A 480 -16.00 19.34 -10.66
CA THR A 480 -14.56 19.63 -10.57
C THR A 480 -14.28 20.85 -9.68
N ALA A 481 -15.14 21.87 -9.74
CA ALA A 481 -15.04 23.05 -8.87
C ALA A 481 -15.32 22.69 -7.42
N ASN A 482 -16.42 22.01 -7.12
CA ASN A 482 -16.81 21.63 -5.76
C ASN A 482 -15.70 20.85 -5.06
N PHE A 483 -15.20 19.79 -5.68
CA PHE A 483 -14.10 19.01 -5.11
C PHE A 483 -12.79 19.80 -5.08
N GLY A 484 -12.50 20.57 -6.13
CA GLY A 484 -11.31 21.40 -6.16
C GLY A 484 -11.24 22.38 -4.99
N ILE A 485 -12.36 23.02 -4.65
CA ILE A 485 -12.44 23.98 -3.55
C ILE A 485 -12.24 23.31 -2.19
N ILE A 486 -12.89 22.16 -1.98
CA ILE A 486 -12.73 21.35 -0.75
C ILE A 486 -11.24 21.00 -0.52
N TYR A 487 -10.54 20.68 -1.60
CA TYR A 487 -9.11 20.35 -1.54
C TYR A 487 -8.17 21.56 -1.72
N GLY A 488 -8.66 22.78 -1.60
CA GLY A 488 -7.85 24.00 -1.62
C GLY A 488 -7.24 24.34 -2.98
N ILE A 489 -7.91 24.01 -4.09
CA ILE A 489 -7.40 24.33 -5.43
C ILE A 489 -7.27 25.84 -5.65
N SER A 490 -6.15 26.27 -6.24
CA SER A 490 -5.99 27.65 -6.65
C SER A 490 -6.85 28.01 -7.87
N ALA A 491 -7.19 29.30 -8.03
CA ALA A 491 -7.90 29.79 -9.22
C ALA A 491 -7.19 29.44 -10.54
N PHE A 492 -5.85 29.29 -10.50
CA PHE A 492 -5.06 28.83 -11.65
C PHE A 492 -5.31 27.36 -11.94
N GLY A 493 -5.20 26.49 -10.95
CA GLY A 493 -5.44 25.06 -11.11
C GLY A 493 -6.89 24.74 -11.51
N LEU A 494 -7.85 25.53 -10.99
CA LEU A 494 -9.26 25.38 -11.38
C LEU A 494 -9.50 25.79 -12.83
N ALA A 495 -8.90 26.91 -13.28
CA ALA A 495 -8.98 27.38 -14.67
C ALA A 495 -8.45 26.31 -15.66
N GLU A 496 -7.32 25.72 -15.35
CA GLU A 496 -6.70 24.67 -16.16
C GLU A 496 -7.57 23.41 -16.26
N ARG A 497 -8.10 22.93 -15.11
CA ARG A 497 -8.95 21.72 -15.07
C ARG A 497 -10.33 21.92 -15.72
N MET A 498 -10.89 23.11 -15.64
CA MET A 498 -12.18 23.42 -16.24
C MET A 498 -12.06 23.84 -17.71
N GLY A 499 -10.85 24.11 -18.21
CA GLY A 499 -10.64 24.65 -19.56
C GLY A 499 -11.22 26.04 -19.78
N VAL A 500 -11.21 26.88 -18.73
CA VAL A 500 -11.78 28.24 -18.73
C VAL A 500 -10.71 29.29 -18.40
N SER A 501 -11.03 30.58 -18.60
CA SER A 501 -10.12 31.65 -18.21
C SER A 501 -9.96 31.75 -16.67
N ARG A 502 -8.86 32.32 -16.20
CA ARG A 502 -8.64 32.58 -14.76
C ARG A 502 -9.72 33.45 -14.13
N THR A 503 -10.31 34.37 -14.93
CA THR A 503 -11.38 35.24 -14.47
C THR A 503 -12.68 34.47 -14.26
N GLU A 504 -13.01 33.56 -15.19
CA GLU A 504 -14.15 32.66 -15.05
C GLU A 504 -13.97 31.65 -13.93
N ALA A 505 -12.75 31.15 -13.69
CA ALA A 505 -12.46 30.24 -12.58
C ALA A 505 -12.49 30.89 -11.20
N LYS A 506 -12.41 32.21 -11.11
CA LYS A 506 -12.57 32.94 -9.84
C LYS A 506 -14.02 33.04 -9.38
N GLN A 507 -14.99 33.03 -10.30
CA GLN A 507 -16.40 33.14 -9.95
C GLN A 507 -16.88 31.97 -9.07
N PRO A 508 -16.62 30.69 -9.38
CA PRO A 508 -16.96 29.58 -8.49
C PRO A 508 -16.37 29.71 -7.08
N LEU A 509 -15.14 30.23 -6.97
CA LEU A 509 -14.47 30.44 -5.69
C LEU A 509 -15.10 31.53 -4.80
N LEU A 510 -15.97 32.38 -5.37
CA LEU A 510 -16.68 33.44 -4.64
C LEU A 510 -18.10 32.99 -4.23
N TYR A 511 -18.65 31.96 -4.86
CA TYR A 511 -20.02 31.47 -4.63
C TYR A 511 -20.09 30.15 -3.84
N LEU A 512 -18.97 29.52 -3.56
CA LEU A 512 -18.79 28.29 -2.80
C LEU A 512 -17.88 28.51 -1.60
#